data_50bb41167aa009c64c6aaae6f3f990c6
#
_entry.id   50bb41167aa009c64c6aaae6f3f990c6
#
_cell.length_a   1.000
_cell.length_b   1.000
_cell.length_c   1.000
_cell.angle_alpha   90.00
_cell.angle_beta   90.00
_cell.angle_gamma   90.00
#
_symmetry.space_group_name_H-M   'P 1'
#
loop_
_entity.id
_entity.type
_entity.pdbx_description
1 polymer ?
#
loop_
_entity_poly.entity_id
_entity_poly.type
_entity_poly.pdbx_seq_one_letter_code
_entity_poly.pdbx_strand_id
1 'polypeptide(L)'
;MQADDNEAPLPTREAEYHFIRVEYTDLPQFHRRWGYSSRDGMGAGWWLVDWPNADNHFTTGVQRLTRIDTGDPRHLRLTDPRLFDYPWIYATQTGWWDLSDAEVASLREYLLRGGYLVVDDFWGPDPTQWEIFRQTMNRVFPNKPITDIALSDSVMHVLYDIEQKDLTFIPGSRHLRRGYDGSVQVVQPAGTQPAWRAISDDKDHMVVAINYNTDVGDAWEFADIPYYPEQMTALAYRYGINYIVYSMTH
;
A
#
# COMPACT_ATOMS: atom_id res chain seq x y z
N MET A 1 12.27 -11.80 -31.33
CA MET A 1 11.29 -11.02 -30.57
C MET A 1 10.46 -12.04 -29.82
N GLN A 2 10.98 -12.49 -28.67
CA GLN A 2 10.26 -13.41 -27.78
C GLN A 2 9.30 -12.54 -26.97
N ALA A 3 8.04 -12.90 -26.97
CA ALA A 3 7.04 -12.31 -26.09
C ALA A 3 7.52 -12.51 -24.62
N ASP A 4 7.43 -11.47 -23.83
CA ASP A 4 7.65 -11.52 -22.37
C ASP A 4 6.56 -12.42 -21.79
N ASP A 5 6.89 -13.71 -21.55
CA ASP A 5 5.99 -14.70 -20.93
C ASP A 5 5.74 -14.43 -19.43
N ASN A 6 5.99 -13.19 -18.96
CA ASN A 6 5.88 -12.76 -17.56
C ASN A 6 4.62 -11.89 -17.31
N GLU A 7 3.61 -11.99 -18.16
CA GLU A 7 2.33 -11.37 -17.86
C GLU A 7 1.67 -12.08 -16.67
N ALA A 8 1.28 -11.29 -15.66
CA ALA A 8 0.43 -11.78 -14.59
C ALA A 8 -0.82 -12.45 -15.20
N PRO A 9 -1.21 -13.64 -14.73
CA PRO A 9 -2.37 -14.31 -15.27
C PRO A 9 -3.60 -13.40 -15.17
N LEU A 10 -4.40 -13.36 -16.24
CA LEU A 10 -5.66 -12.62 -16.25
C LEU A 10 -6.61 -13.14 -15.16
N PRO A 11 -7.58 -12.32 -14.68
CA PRO A 11 -8.56 -12.77 -13.72
C PRO A 11 -9.23 -14.05 -14.22
N THR A 12 -9.30 -15.03 -13.33
CA THR A 12 -10.08 -16.24 -13.60
C THR A 12 -11.58 -15.98 -13.47
N ARG A 13 -11.94 -14.84 -12.86
CA ARG A 13 -13.32 -14.41 -12.62
C ARG A 13 -13.37 -12.87 -12.54
N GLU A 14 -14.40 -12.28 -13.16
CA GLU A 14 -14.75 -10.89 -12.89
C GLU A 14 -15.24 -10.77 -11.43
N ALA A 15 -14.76 -9.78 -10.71
CA ALA A 15 -15.09 -9.49 -9.33
C ALA A 15 -15.17 -7.98 -9.13
N GLU A 16 -15.86 -7.55 -8.05
CA GLU A 16 -16.00 -6.12 -7.72
C GLU A 16 -14.66 -5.52 -7.27
N TYR A 17 -13.81 -6.33 -6.65
CA TYR A 17 -12.52 -5.91 -6.13
C TYR A 17 -11.43 -6.94 -6.42
N HIS A 18 -10.26 -6.44 -6.83
CA HIS A 18 -9.00 -7.14 -6.86
C HIS A 18 -7.94 -6.33 -6.13
N PHE A 19 -7.14 -6.98 -5.32
CA PHE A 19 -5.93 -6.34 -4.78
C PHE A 19 -4.92 -6.20 -5.93
N ILE A 20 -4.62 -4.98 -6.33
CA ILE A 20 -3.64 -4.70 -7.38
C ILE A 20 -2.41 -4.07 -6.76
N ARG A 21 -1.33 -4.83 -6.69
CA ARG A 21 -0.02 -4.35 -6.30
C ARG A 21 0.69 -3.75 -7.50
N VAL A 22 1.22 -2.53 -7.38
CA VAL A 22 1.94 -1.92 -8.49
C VAL A 22 3.41 -2.28 -8.49
N GLU A 23 3.90 -2.74 -9.64
CA GLU A 23 5.32 -2.84 -9.94
C GLU A 23 5.81 -1.49 -10.42
N TYR A 24 6.88 -1.00 -9.81
CA TYR A 24 7.46 0.30 -10.12
C TYR A 24 8.99 0.22 -10.20
N THR A 25 9.59 1.19 -10.88
CA THR A 25 11.04 1.35 -10.91
C THR A 25 11.52 1.97 -9.61
N ASP A 26 12.49 1.32 -8.96
CA ASP A 26 13.14 1.79 -7.75
C ASP A 26 14.55 2.35 -8.01
N LEU A 27 15.07 3.12 -7.04
CA LEU A 27 16.40 3.71 -7.10
C LEU A 27 17.47 2.62 -7.21
N PRO A 28 18.32 2.63 -8.27
CA PRO A 28 19.29 1.56 -8.54
C PRO A 28 20.27 1.30 -7.40
N GLN A 29 20.68 2.35 -6.67
CA GLN A 29 21.60 2.24 -5.54
C GLN A 29 20.97 1.56 -4.31
N PHE A 30 19.64 1.56 -4.23
CA PHE A 30 18.87 0.94 -3.15
C PHE A 30 18.13 -0.31 -3.62
N HIS A 31 18.25 -0.67 -4.90
CA HIS A 31 17.59 -1.85 -5.44
C HIS A 31 17.88 -3.10 -4.62
N ARG A 32 16.83 -3.79 -4.22
CA ARG A 32 16.90 -4.95 -3.35
C ARG A 32 17.46 -6.16 -4.11
N ARG A 33 18.70 -6.55 -3.83
CA ARG A 33 19.39 -7.68 -4.50
C ARG A 33 19.20 -9.02 -3.80
N TRP A 34 18.67 -9.04 -2.56
CA TRP A 34 18.61 -10.20 -1.70
C TRP A 34 17.24 -10.34 -1.06
N GLY A 35 16.71 -11.54 -1.03
CA GLY A 35 15.37 -11.88 -0.52
C GLY A 35 14.39 -12.04 -1.67
N TYR A 36 13.49 -12.97 -1.62
CA TYR A 36 12.54 -13.40 -2.63
C TYR A 36 13.07 -13.29 -4.06
N SER A 37 13.61 -14.38 -4.56
CA SER A 37 14.03 -14.45 -5.96
C SER A 37 12.78 -14.38 -6.83
N SER A 38 12.65 -13.33 -7.63
CA SER A 38 11.84 -13.46 -8.83
C SER A 38 12.35 -14.67 -9.62
N ARG A 39 11.45 -15.44 -10.22
CA ARG A 39 11.80 -16.61 -11.04
C ARG A 39 12.77 -16.29 -12.16
N ASP A 40 12.92 -15.03 -12.53
CA ASP A 40 13.78 -14.51 -13.59
C ASP A 40 15.21 -14.14 -13.13
N GLY A 41 15.52 -14.27 -11.85
CA GLY A 41 16.86 -13.98 -11.32
C GLY A 41 17.25 -12.49 -11.34
N MET A 42 16.37 -11.59 -11.70
CA MET A 42 16.64 -10.15 -11.83
C MET A 42 16.62 -9.38 -10.51
N GLY A 43 16.42 -10.04 -9.39
CA GLY A 43 16.23 -9.40 -8.10
C GLY A 43 14.84 -8.79 -7.98
N ALA A 44 14.22 -8.94 -6.83
CA ALA A 44 12.90 -8.35 -6.61
C ALA A 44 13.07 -6.89 -6.19
N GLY A 45 12.44 -5.96 -6.90
CA GLY A 45 12.32 -4.57 -6.49
C GLY A 45 11.61 -4.43 -5.14
N TRP A 46 11.65 -3.24 -4.56
CA TRP A 46 10.99 -2.95 -3.29
C TRP A 46 9.47 -3.13 -3.34
N TRP A 47 8.85 -3.07 -4.52
CA TRP A 47 7.42 -3.30 -4.72
C TRP A 47 6.96 -4.71 -4.30
N LEU A 48 7.89 -5.69 -4.26
CA LEU A 48 7.59 -7.09 -3.94
C LEU A 48 7.63 -7.41 -2.43
N VAL A 49 7.87 -6.43 -1.58
CA VAL A 49 7.84 -6.64 -0.13
C VAL A 49 6.45 -7.13 0.28
N ASP A 50 6.38 -8.16 1.14
CA ASP A 50 5.19 -8.81 1.70
C ASP A 50 4.33 -9.58 0.68
N TRP A 51 4.67 -9.55 -0.61
CA TRP A 51 4.01 -10.35 -1.64
C TRP A 51 4.39 -11.83 -1.53
N PRO A 52 3.44 -12.79 -1.70
CA PRO A 52 2.01 -12.57 -1.94
C PRO A 52 1.15 -12.64 -0.68
N ASN A 53 1.76 -12.80 0.51
CA ASN A 53 1.03 -13.14 1.73
C ASN A 53 0.12 -12.00 2.19
N ALA A 54 0.63 -10.76 2.23
CA ALA A 54 -0.17 -9.60 2.60
C ALA A 54 -1.42 -9.47 1.72
N ASP A 55 -1.24 -9.57 0.40
CA ASP A 55 -2.29 -9.42 -0.60
C ASP A 55 -3.36 -10.51 -0.49
N ASN A 56 -2.94 -11.77 -0.30
CA ASN A 56 -3.83 -12.91 -0.13
C ASN A 56 -4.62 -12.82 1.19
N HIS A 57 -3.94 -12.49 2.29
CA HIS A 57 -4.58 -12.35 3.59
C HIS A 57 -5.55 -11.17 3.60
N PHE A 58 -5.15 -10.02 3.05
CA PHE A 58 -6.02 -8.86 2.96
C PHE A 58 -7.27 -9.15 2.11
N THR A 59 -7.11 -9.74 0.91
CA THR A 59 -8.23 -10.15 0.05
C THR A 59 -9.18 -11.11 0.78
N THR A 60 -8.62 -12.11 1.49
CA THR A 60 -9.41 -13.03 2.32
C THR A 60 -10.17 -12.27 3.43
N GLY A 61 -9.53 -11.28 4.04
CA GLY A 61 -10.16 -10.43 5.06
C GLY A 61 -11.32 -9.61 4.49
N VAL A 62 -11.12 -8.96 3.34
CA VAL A 62 -12.20 -8.22 2.65
C VAL A 62 -13.39 -9.12 2.38
N GLN A 63 -13.16 -10.32 1.84
CA GLN A 63 -14.20 -11.31 1.56
C GLN A 63 -14.98 -11.74 2.81
N ARG A 64 -14.29 -11.87 3.96
CA ARG A 64 -14.91 -12.32 5.24
C ARG A 64 -15.60 -11.20 6.00
N LEU A 65 -15.08 -9.99 5.93
CA LEU A 65 -15.51 -8.85 6.74
C LEU A 65 -16.51 -7.94 6.02
N THR A 66 -16.69 -8.15 4.72
CA THR A 66 -17.61 -7.37 3.88
C THR A 66 -18.46 -8.30 3.01
N ARG A 67 -19.29 -7.69 2.15
CA ARG A 67 -20.02 -8.42 1.09
C ARG A 67 -19.42 -8.17 -0.30
N ILE A 68 -18.28 -7.50 -0.37
CA ILE A 68 -17.59 -7.22 -1.63
C ILE A 68 -17.13 -8.53 -2.27
N ASP A 69 -17.50 -8.76 -3.52
CA ASP A 69 -17.00 -9.89 -4.28
C ASP A 69 -15.53 -9.65 -4.66
N THR A 70 -14.65 -10.56 -4.25
CA THR A 70 -13.20 -10.42 -4.42
C THR A 70 -12.64 -11.43 -5.41
N GLY A 71 -11.80 -10.96 -6.31
CA GLY A 71 -10.96 -11.80 -7.17
C GLY A 71 -9.55 -11.99 -6.60
N ASP A 72 -8.74 -12.80 -7.30
CA ASP A 72 -7.37 -13.08 -6.89
C ASP A 72 -6.49 -11.81 -6.91
N PRO A 73 -5.59 -11.64 -5.94
CA PRO A 73 -4.59 -10.57 -5.97
C PRO A 73 -3.67 -10.65 -7.18
N ARG A 74 -3.17 -9.50 -7.62
CA ARG A 74 -2.29 -9.37 -8.78
C ARG A 74 -1.25 -8.31 -8.56
N HIS A 75 -0.20 -8.37 -9.36
CA HIS A 75 0.70 -7.25 -9.55
C HIS A 75 0.69 -6.81 -11.02
N LEU A 76 0.74 -5.51 -11.24
CA LEU A 76 0.79 -4.90 -12.57
C LEU A 76 1.83 -3.77 -12.57
N ARG A 77 2.52 -3.62 -13.69
CA ARG A 77 3.40 -2.47 -13.90
C ARG A 77 2.57 -1.20 -13.96
N LEU A 78 3.10 -0.09 -13.44
CA LEU A 78 2.44 1.21 -13.57
C LEU A 78 2.11 1.59 -15.02
N THR A 79 2.86 1.06 -15.98
CA THR A 79 2.65 1.31 -17.42
C THR A 79 1.75 0.28 -18.09
N ASP A 80 1.24 -0.71 -17.36
CA ASP A 80 0.32 -1.72 -17.91
C ASP A 80 -1.05 -1.09 -18.19
N PRO A 81 -1.57 -1.16 -19.43
CA PRO A 81 -2.88 -0.58 -19.75
C PRO A 81 -4.03 -1.20 -18.98
N ARG A 82 -3.91 -2.44 -18.51
CA ARG A 82 -4.92 -3.11 -17.67
C ARG A 82 -5.07 -2.46 -16.29
N LEU A 83 -4.11 -1.63 -15.86
CA LEU A 83 -4.19 -0.90 -14.58
C LEU A 83 -5.47 -0.06 -14.49
N PHE A 84 -5.92 0.47 -15.64
CA PHE A 84 -7.12 1.31 -15.73
C PHE A 84 -8.45 0.56 -15.58
N ASP A 85 -8.42 -0.77 -15.55
CA ASP A 85 -9.60 -1.62 -15.31
C ASP A 85 -9.88 -1.79 -13.80
N TYR A 86 -8.95 -1.34 -12.94
CA TYR A 86 -9.04 -1.53 -11.50
C TYR A 86 -9.11 -0.19 -10.76
N PRO A 87 -10.12 0.01 -9.90
CA PRO A 87 -10.32 1.29 -9.23
C PRO A 87 -9.33 1.54 -8.08
N TRP A 88 -8.66 0.49 -7.58
CA TRP A 88 -7.81 0.54 -6.39
C TRP A 88 -6.47 -0.16 -6.64
N ILE A 89 -5.39 0.51 -6.28
CA ILE A 89 -4.03 -0.01 -6.37
C ILE A 89 -3.24 0.24 -5.10
N TYR A 90 -2.26 -0.61 -4.83
CA TYR A 90 -1.41 -0.55 -3.64
C TYR A 90 0.08 -0.51 -4.01
N ALA A 91 0.83 0.36 -3.32
CA ALA A 91 2.28 0.45 -3.45
C ALA A 91 2.93 0.46 -2.06
N THR A 92 3.81 -0.50 -1.80
CA THR A 92 4.66 -0.54 -0.61
C THR A 92 6.02 0.10 -0.88
N GLN A 93 6.77 0.49 0.14
CA GLN A 93 8.16 0.96 0.08
C GLN A 93 8.39 2.14 -0.89
N THR A 94 7.41 3.01 -1.02
CA THR A 94 7.42 4.13 -1.98
C THR A 94 8.50 5.19 -1.71
N GLY A 95 9.15 5.13 -0.56
CA GLY A 95 10.34 5.92 -0.25
C GLY A 95 11.58 5.57 -1.09
N TRP A 96 11.52 4.52 -1.91
CA TRP A 96 12.58 4.10 -2.81
C TRP A 96 12.22 4.26 -4.30
N TRP A 97 11.16 4.98 -4.62
CA TRP A 97 10.72 5.22 -5.99
C TRP A 97 11.76 5.97 -6.83
N ASP A 98 11.93 5.50 -8.07
CA ASP A 98 12.61 6.22 -9.16
C ASP A 98 11.78 6.09 -10.43
N LEU A 99 10.53 6.56 -10.36
CA LEU A 99 9.57 6.38 -11.46
C LEU A 99 10.08 7.05 -12.73
N SER A 100 10.10 6.30 -13.82
CA SER A 100 10.32 6.83 -15.17
C SER A 100 9.22 7.83 -15.55
N ASP A 101 9.46 8.65 -16.58
CA ASP A 101 8.46 9.59 -17.07
C ASP A 101 7.20 8.88 -17.57
N ALA A 102 7.33 7.68 -18.12
CA ALA A 102 6.19 6.85 -18.54
C ALA A 102 5.35 6.38 -17.35
N GLU A 103 5.99 5.92 -16.26
CA GLU A 103 5.30 5.54 -15.03
C GLU A 103 4.60 6.73 -14.38
N VAL A 104 5.26 7.88 -14.31
CA VAL A 104 4.67 9.13 -13.80
C VAL A 104 3.45 9.54 -14.61
N ALA A 105 3.53 9.48 -15.94
CA ALA A 105 2.42 9.83 -16.83
C ALA A 105 1.24 8.88 -16.66
N SER A 106 1.51 7.57 -16.57
CA SER A 106 0.49 6.55 -16.37
C SER A 106 -0.19 6.68 -15.01
N LEU A 107 0.58 6.85 -13.93
CA LEU A 107 0.02 7.04 -12.59
C LEU A 107 -0.82 8.32 -12.51
N ARG A 108 -0.35 9.43 -13.10
CA ARG A 108 -1.15 10.67 -13.20
C ARG A 108 -2.48 10.42 -13.88
N GLU A 109 -2.47 9.80 -15.04
CA GLU A 109 -3.69 9.51 -15.80
C GLU A 109 -4.63 8.59 -15.03
N TYR A 110 -4.10 7.57 -14.36
CA TYR A 110 -4.85 6.67 -13.50
C TYR A 110 -5.61 7.43 -12.42
N LEU A 111 -4.92 8.28 -11.67
CA LEU A 111 -5.50 9.07 -10.59
C LEU A 111 -6.49 10.13 -11.11
N LEU A 112 -6.22 10.76 -12.24
CA LEU A 112 -7.13 11.74 -12.88
C LEU A 112 -8.43 11.10 -13.38
N ARG A 113 -8.41 9.81 -13.69
CA ARG A 113 -9.61 9.05 -14.05
C ARG A 113 -10.42 8.54 -12.86
N GLY A 114 -10.00 8.88 -11.64
CA GLY A 114 -10.67 8.47 -10.41
C GLY A 114 -10.13 7.18 -9.80
N GLY A 115 -8.97 6.69 -10.27
CA GLY A 115 -8.27 5.59 -9.62
C GLY A 115 -7.75 6.00 -8.23
N TYR A 116 -7.67 5.03 -7.33
CA TYR A 116 -7.28 5.24 -5.94
C TYR A 116 -5.98 4.50 -5.61
N LEU A 117 -4.99 5.22 -5.08
CA LEU A 117 -3.70 4.67 -4.68
C LEU A 117 -3.57 4.65 -3.15
N VAL A 118 -3.22 3.50 -2.59
CA VAL A 118 -2.74 3.39 -1.21
C VAL A 118 -1.23 3.19 -1.22
N VAL A 119 -0.52 4.03 -0.46
CA VAL A 119 0.93 3.89 -0.25
C VAL A 119 1.24 3.62 1.21
N ASP A 120 2.23 2.75 1.45
CA ASP A 120 2.52 2.18 2.76
C ASP A 120 4.00 1.82 2.94
N ASP A 121 4.40 1.50 4.15
CA ASP A 121 5.70 0.96 4.56
C ASP A 121 6.89 1.78 4.04
N PHE A 122 6.90 3.09 4.31
CA PHE A 122 8.06 3.95 4.12
C PHE A 122 8.26 4.88 5.32
N TRP A 123 9.52 5.25 5.62
CA TRP A 123 9.90 5.54 6.99
C TRP A 123 10.75 6.78 7.15
N GLY A 124 10.54 7.50 8.30
CA GLY A 124 11.47 8.42 8.95
C GLY A 124 12.23 7.73 10.10
N PRO A 125 12.98 8.46 10.94
CA PRO A 125 13.11 9.92 10.97
C PRO A 125 14.04 10.52 9.90
N ASP A 126 14.81 9.68 9.18
CA ASP A 126 15.58 10.16 8.04
C ASP A 126 14.61 10.71 7.00
N PRO A 127 14.73 11.98 6.59
CA PRO A 127 13.81 12.59 5.64
C PRO A 127 13.91 12.01 4.22
N THR A 128 14.92 11.18 3.93
CA THR A 128 15.22 10.71 2.58
C THR A 128 14.03 10.03 1.90
N GLN A 129 13.41 9.05 2.58
CA GLN A 129 12.27 8.32 1.99
C GLN A 129 11.06 9.24 1.78
N TRP A 130 10.76 10.09 2.75
CA TRP A 130 9.68 11.06 2.61
C TRP A 130 9.93 12.04 1.46
N GLU A 131 11.16 12.53 1.33
CA GLU A 131 11.51 13.48 0.30
C GLU A 131 11.46 12.86 -1.11
N ILE A 132 11.94 11.62 -1.28
CA ILE A 132 11.82 10.85 -2.53
C ILE A 132 10.34 10.71 -2.91
N PHE A 133 9.51 10.26 -1.97
CA PHE A 133 8.08 10.11 -2.19
C PHE A 133 7.44 11.45 -2.58
N ARG A 134 7.70 12.50 -1.82
CA ARG A 134 7.15 13.84 -2.06
C ARG A 134 7.54 14.41 -3.42
N GLN A 135 8.81 14.27 -3.81
CA GLN A 135 9.32 14.72 -5.12
C GLN A 135 8.66 13.92 -6.25
N THR A 136 8.51 12.63 -6.10
CA THR A 136 7.83 11.76 -7.07
C THR A 136 6.37 12.17 -7.22
N MET A 137 5.65 12.35 -6.11
CA MET A 137 4.26 12.79 -6.16
C MET A 137 4.09 14.20 -6.73
N ASN A 138 5.06 15.10 -6.54
CA ASN A 138 5.05 16.40 -7.20
C ASN A 138 5.25 16.32 -8.74
N ARG A 139 5.95 15.27 -9.23
CA ARG A 139 5.99 14.97 -10.67
C ARG A 139 4.64 14.43 -11.17
N VAL A 140 3.97 13.60 -10.36
CA VAL A 140 2.63 13.04 -10.69
C VAL A 140 1.58 14.13 -10.64
N PHE A 141 1.49 14.87 -9.55
CA PHE A 141 0.52 15.96 -9.32
C PHE A 141 1.23 17.25 -8.94
N PRO A 142 1.72 18.03 -9.93
CA PRO A 142 2.32 19.33 -9.65
C PRO A 142 1.35 20.23 -8.85
N ASN A 143 1.87 20.79 -7.76
CA ASN A 143 1.13 21.74 -6.89
C ASN A 143 -0.07 21.16 -6.09
N LYS A 144 -0.29 19.85 -6.07
CA LYS A 144 -1.26 19.26 -5.14
C LYS A 144 -0.61 19.10 -3.76
N PRO A 145 -1.23 19.64 -2.70
CA PRO A 145 -0.71 19.49 -1.35
C PRO A 145 -0.89 18.04 -0.87
N ILE A 146 0.06 17.60 -0.03
CA ILE A 146 -0.12 16.44 0.82
C ILE A 146 -0.64 16.96 2.16
N THR A 147 -1.81 16.52 2.58
CA THR A 147 -2.47 16.98 3.81
C THR A 147 -2.70 15.83 4.77
N ASP A 148 -2.76 16.11 6.08
CA ASP A 148 -3.16 15.11 7.05
C ASP A 148 -4.65 14.80 6.88
N ILE A 149 -5.04 13.52 6.98
CA ILE A 149 -6.44 13.10 6.95
C ILE A 149 -7.07 13.47 8.29
N ALA A 150 -8.11 14.32 8.25
CA ALA A 150 -8.85 14.68 9.45
C ALA A 150 -9.67 13.49 9.96
N LEU A 151 -9.83 13.36 11.29
CA LEU A 151 -10.72 12.33 11.85
C LEU A 151 -12.18 12.47 11.40
N SER A 152 -12.59 13.68 11.01
CA SER A 152 -13.93 13.92 10.46
C SER A 152 -14.06 13.59 8.97
N ASP A 153 -12.99 13.17 8.32
CA ASP A 153 -13.02 12.77 6.91
C ASP A 153 -13.86 11.50 6.73
N SER A 154 -14.63 11.45 5.65
CA SER A 154 -15.51 10.31 5.37
C SER A 154 -14.77 8.99 5.27
N VAL A 155 -13.52 8.97 4.79
CA VAL A 155 -12.70 7.75 4.73
C VAL A 155 -12.47 7.13 6.11
N MET A 156 -12.47 7.94 7.17
CA MET A 156 -12.29 7.44 8.55
C MET A 156 -13.55 6.79 9.12
N HIS A 157 -14.71 6.88 8.42
CA HIS A 157 -16.00 6.43 8.93
C HIS A 157 -16.86 5.70 7.90
N VAL A 158 -16.37 5.50 6.67
CA VAL A 158 -17.19 5.00 5.55
C VAL A 158 -17.76 3.60 5.80
N LEU A 159 -17.05 2.75 6.54
CA LEU A 159 -17.53 1.44 7.03
C LEU A 159 -17.16 1.20 8.50
N TYR A 160 -15.88 1.39 8.83
CA TYR A 160 -15.38 1.27 10.20
C TYR A 160 -15.02 2.65 10.75
N ASP A 161 -15.43 2.92 11.99
CA ASP A 161 -15.01 4.12 12.69
C ASP A 161 -13.54 4.02 13.09
N ILE A 162 -12.74 4.98 12.64
CA ILE A 162 -11.37 5.21 13.07
C ILE A 162 -11.38 6.39 14.04
N GLU A 163 -10.95 6.13 15.27
CA GLU A 163 -10.94 7.13 16.33
C GLU A 163 -9.52 7.64 16.62
N GLN A 164 -9.38 8.68 17.46
CA GLN A 164 -8.08 9.24 17.84
C GLN A 164 -7.10 8.20 18.39
N LYS A 165 -7.58 7.20 19.12
CA LYS A 165 -6.75 6.11 19.65
C LYS A 165 -6.19 5.18 18.58
N ASP A 166 -6.84 5.14 17.41
CA ASP A 166 -6.51 4.29 16.26
C ASP A 166 -5.44 4.94 15.37
N LEU A 167 -5.16 6.24 15.56
CA LEU A 167 -4.02 6.92 14.94
C LEU A 167 -2.71 6.54 15.63
N THR A 168 -2.39 5.25 15.61
CA THR A 168 -1.29 4.66 16.36
C THR A 168 -0.34 3.90 15.44
N PHE A 169 0.85 3.62 15.96
CA PHE A 169 1.89 2.91 15.24
C PHE A 169 1.47 1.46 14.93
N ILE A 170 1.35 1.12 13.66
CA ILE A 170 1.21 -0.27 13.20
C ILE A 170 2.62 -0.76 12.86
N PRO A 171 3.15 -1.75 13.59
CA PRO A 171 4.54 -2.15 13.46
C PRO A 171 4.77 -3.05 12.25
N GLY A 172 5.89 -2.86 11.55
CA GLY A 172 6.44 -3.95 10.75
C GLY A 172 7.01 -5.06 11.65
N SER A 173 7.16 -6.26 11.13
CA SER A 173 7.70 -7.43 11.85
C SER A 173 9.08 -7.16 12.48
N ARG A 174 9.89 -6.35 11.82
CA ARG A 174 11.20 -5.86 12.35
C ARG A 174 11.10 -5.02 13.62
N HIS A 175 9.92 -4.50 13.94
CA HIS A 175 9.66 -3.72 15.16
C HIS A 175 9.14 -4.56 16.32
N LEU A 176 9.01 -5.88 16.12
CA LEU A 176 8.61 -6.81 17.16
C LEU A 176 9.86 -7.42 17.83
N ARG A 177 9.86 -7.44 19.16
CA ARG A 177 10.87 -8.13 19.96
C ARG A 177 10.22 -9.25 20.74
N ARG A 178 10.68 -10.49 20.52
CA ARG A 178 10.16 -11.67 21.21
C ARG A 178 11.03 -11.97 22.43
N GLY A 179 10.38 -12.06 23.60
CA GLY A 179 10.99 -12.54 24.84
C GLY A 179 11.13 -14.07 24.84
N TYR A 180 12.02 -14.58 25.68
CA TYR A 180 12.19 -16.04 25.91
C TYR A 180 10.94 -16.67 26.52
N ASP A 181 10.11 -15.89 27.20
CA ASP A 181 8.84 -16.28 27.81
C ASP A 181 7.66 -16.27 26.82
N GLY A 182 7.91 -15.99 25.54
CA GLY A 182 6.89 -15.87 24.49
C GLY A 182 6.20 -14.51 24.43
N SER A 183 6.56 -13.57 25.32
CA SER A 183 6.04 -12.19 25.24
C SER A 183 6.47 -11.50 23.94
N VAL A 184 5.65 -10.55 23.47
CA VAL A 184 5.96 -9.74 22.30
C VAL A 184 5.90 -8.27 22.70
N GLN A 185 6.97 -7.55 22.43
CA GLN A 185 7.05 -6.11 22.63
C GLN A 185 7.12 -5.39 21.29
N VAL A 186 6.25 -4.40 21.10
CA VAL A 186 6.32 -3.47 19.97
C VAL A 186 7.33 -2.37 20.30
N VAL A 187 8.31 -2.18 19.43
CA VAL A 187 9.36 -1.16 19.58
C VAL A 187 9.25 -0.17 18.44
N GLN A 188 8.60 0.95 18.71
CA GLN A 188 8.54 2.05 17.77
C GLN A 188 9.89 2.78 17.72
N PRO A 189 10.53 2.96 16.54
CA PRO A 189 11.76 3.71 16.42
C PRO A 189 11.55 5.18 16.79
N ALA A 190 12.54 5.78 17.44
CA ALA A 190 12.48 7.18 17.82
C ALA A 190 12.31 8.08 16.58
N GLY A 191 11.40 9.04 16.65
CA GLY A 191 11.11 9.98 15.55
C GLY A 191 10.24 9.44 14.44
N THR A 192 9.69 8.21 14.54
CA THR A 192 8.75 7.64 13.58
C THR A 192 7.31 7.77 14.05
N GLN A 193 6.82 9.00 14.13
CA GLN A 193 5.40 9.21 14.43
C GLN A 193 4.56 8.78 13.21
N PRO A 194 3.53 7.91 13.38
CA PRO A 194 2.66 7.52 12.28
C PRO A 194 1.88 8.73 11.78
N ALA A 195 1.67 8.81 10.47
CA ALA A 195 0.90 9.87 9.87
C ALA A 195 0.06 9.34 8.70
N TRP A 196 -1.24 9.56 8.79
CA TRP A 196 -2.20 9.28 7.73
C TRP A 196 -2.43 10.56 6.94
N ARG A 197 -2.02 10.54 5.68
CA ARG A 197 -2.06 11.71 4.80
C ARG A 197 -2.76 11.37 3.50
N ALA A 198 -3.12 12.42 2.76
CA ALA A 198 -3.83 12.26 1.50
C ALA A 198 -3.37 13.28 0.46
N ILE A 199 -3.64 12.94 -0.80
CA ILE A 199 -3.73 13.88 -1.91
C ILE A 199 -5.14 13.79 -2.47
N SER A 200 -5.78 14.94 -2.67
CA SER A 200 -7.12 15.01 -3.26
C SER A 200 -7.07 15.55 -4.69
N ASP A 201 -8.06 15.19 -5.48
CA ASP A 201 -8.30 15.71 -6.82
C ASP A 201 -8.82 17.18 -6.78
N ASP A 202 -9.26 17.71 -7.92
CA ASP A 202 -9.81 19.07 -8.01
C ASP A 202 -11.24 19.19 -7.46
N LYS A 203 -11.86 18.06 -7.07
CA LYS A 203 -13.20 18.00 -6.47
C LYS A 203 -13.17 17.67 -4.98
N ASP A 204 -11.97 17.73 -4.38
CA ASP A 204 -11.70 17.33 -3.00
C ASP A 204 -11.92 15.84 -2.70
N HIS A 205 -12.01 14.96 -3.71
CA HIS A 205 -12.00 13.52 -3.50
C HIS A 205 -10.56 13.05 -3.25
N MET A 206 -10.38 12.28 -2.19
CA MET A 206 -9.09 11.63 -1.92
C MET A 206 -8.79 10.60 -3.02
N VAL A 207 -7.66 10.74 -3.67
CA VAL A 207 -7.17 9.80 -4.70
C VAL A 207 -5.90 9.09 -4.30
N VAL A 208 -5.20 9.58 -3.27
CA VAL A 208 -4.03 8.90 -2.69
C VAL A 208 -4.17 8.90 -1.17
N ALA A 209 -4.19 7.72 -0.56
CA ALA A 209 -4.02 7.53 0.88
C ALA A 209 -2.57 7.17 1.20
N ILE A 210 -2.00 7.83 2.21
CA ILE A 210 -0.59 7.75 2.55
C ILE A 210 -0.44 7.31 4.00
N ASN A 211 0.05 6.09 4.21
CA ASN A 211 0.34 5.51 5.51
C ASN A 211 1.85 5.65 5.80
N TYR A 212 2.25 6.78 6.37
CA TYR A 212 3.66 7.07 6.63
C TYR A 212 4.07 6.68 8.05
N ASN A 213 5.26 6.08 8.22
CA ASN A 213 5.76 5.56 9.49
C ASN A 213 4.85 4.47 10.10
N THR A 214 4.26 3.66 9.28
CA THR A 214 3.41 2.54 9.64
C THR A 214 3.53 1.45 8.60
N ASP A 215 3.10 0.24 8.91
CA ASP A 215 3.27 -0.95 8.08
C ASP A 215 1.98 -1.78 8.12
N VAL A 216 1.02 -1.37 7.30
CA VAL A 216 -0.23 -2.14 7.20
C VAL A 216 -0.03 -3.42 6.37
N GLY A 217 0.96 -3.43 5.48
CA GLY A 217 1.37 -4.59 4.69
C GLY A 217 1.82 -5.74 5.57
N ASP A 218 2.78 -5.50 6.47
CA ASP A 218 3.22 -6.51 7.46
C ASP A 218 2.07 -6.96 8.38
N ALA A 219 1.17 -6.03 8.76
CA ALA A 219 0.01 -6.40 9.59
C ALA A 219 -0.96 -7.34 8.87
N TRP A 220 -1.02 -7.30 7.55
CA TRP A 220 -1.76 -8.26 6.74
C TRP A 220 -0.93 -9.53 6.50
N GLU A 221 0.37 -9.40 6.16
CA GLU A 221 1.27 -10.55 5.92
C GLU A 221 1.28 -11.51 7.11
N PHE A 222 1.36 -10.96 8.33
CA PHE A 222 1.45 -11.73 9.57
C PHE A 222 0.10 -11.92 10.27
N ALA A 223 -1.03 -11.79 9.57
CA ALA A 223 -2.38 -11.86 10.15
C ALA A 223 -2.70 -13.21 10.80
N ASP A 224 -2.08 -14.30 10.35
CA ASP A 224 -2.24 -15.65 10.87
C ASP A 224 -1.13 -16.07 11.86
N ILE A 225 -0.19 -15.18 12.14
CA ILE A 225 0.95 -15.47 12.99
C ILE A 225 0.67 -15.09 14.45
N PRO A 226 0.70 -16.05 15.41
CA PRO A 226 0.28 -15.82 16.80
C PRO A 226 1.08 -14.75 17.56
N TYR A 227 2.28 -14.42 17.13
CA TYR A 227 3.10 -13.40 17.80
C TYR A 227 2.90 -11.99 17.23
N TYR A 228 2.23 -11.84 16.08
CA TYR A 228 1.89 -10.50 15.60
C TYR A 228 0.68 -9.97 16.39
N PRO A 229 0.70 -8.71 16.86
CA PRO A 229 -0.37 -8.20 17.71
C PRO A 229 -1.72 -8.13 16.97
N GLU A 230 -2.68 -8.96 17.40
CA GLU A 230 -4.01 -9.04 16.79
C GLU A 230 -4.71 -7.67 16.65
N GLN A 231 -4.54 -6.80 17.64
CA GLN A 231 -5.12 -5.45 17.60
C GLN A 231 -4.59 -4.62 16.43
N MET A 232 -3.30 -4.79 16.06
CA MET A 232 -2.69 -4.08 14.94
C MET A 232 -3.16 -4.65 13.61
N THR A 233 -3.27 -5.97 13.51
CA THR A 233 -3.90 -6.63 12.36
C THR A 233 -5.33 -6.14 12.16
N ALA A 234 -6.15 -6.17 13.21
CA ALA A 234 -7.54 -5.70 13.13
C ALA A 234 -7.64 -4.22 12.70
N LEU A 235 -6.73 -3.38 13.18
CA LEU A 235 -6.65 -1.98 12.82
C LEU A 235 -6.26 -1.80 11.34
N ALA A 236 -5.25 -2.51 10.86
CA ALA A 236 -4.82 -2.49 9.47
C ALA A 236 -5.93 -2.91 8.50
N TYR A 237 -6.74 -3.93 8.87
CA TYR A 237 -7.92 -4.31 8.09
C TYR A 237 -8.98 -3.19 8.07
N ARG A 238 -9.24 -2.52 9.17
CA ARG A 238 -10.21 -1.41 9.20
C ARG A 238 -9.79 -0.28 8.27
N TYR A 239 -8.52 0.13 8.29
CA TYR A 239 -7.99 1.14 7.37
C TYR A 239 -8.13 0.69 5.91
N GLY A 240 -7.60 -0.49 5.58
CA GLY A 240 -7.59 -0.96 4.20
C GLY A 240 -8.99 -1.14 3.62
N ILE A 241 -9.95 -1.67 4.41
CA ILE A 241 -11.34 -1.83 3.98
C ILE A 241 -12.03 -0.46 3.82
N ASN A 242 -11.77 0.49 4.71
CA ASN A 242 -12.27 1.84 4.54
C ASN A 242 -11.78 2.46 3.22
N TYR A 243 -10.50 2.29 2.88
CA TYR A 243 -9.94 2.79 1.61
C TYR A 243 -10.64 2.16 0.39
N ILE A 244 -10.92 0.84 0.45
CA ILE A 244 -11.65 0.17 -0.64
C ILE A 244 -13.07 0.74 -0.76
N VAL A 245 -13.83 0.77 0.33
CA VAL A 245 -15.22 1.26 0.30
C VAL A 245 -15.28 2.71 -0.14
N TYR A 246 -14.34 3.55 0.35
CA TYR A 246 -14.23 4.93 -0.09
C TYR A 246 -14.00 5.04 -1.60
N SER A 247 -13.03 4.29 -2.14
CA SER A 247 -12.71 4.31 -3.58
C SER A 247 -13.85 3.84 -4.48
N MET A 248 -14.77 3.02 -3.95
CA MET A 248 -15.94 2.51 -4.69
C MET A 248 -17.16 3.45 -4.62
N THR A 249 -17.15 4.41 -3.69
CA THR A 249 -18.35 5.22 -3.39
C THR A 249 -18.16 6.72 -3.62
N HIS A 250 -16.94 7.17 -3.85
CA HIS A 250 -16.55 8.58 -4.06
C HIS A 250 -15.73 8.74 -5.33
#